data_a40e2e147111b881ac90fe7c75a51cd0
#
_entry.id   a40e2e147111b881ac90fe7c75a51cd0
#
_cell.length_a   1.000
_cell.length_b   1.000
_cell.length_c   1.000
_cell.angle_alpha   90.00
_cell.angle_beta   90.00
_cell.angle_gamma   90.00
#
_symmetry.space_group_name_H-M   'P 1'
#
loop_
_entity.id
_entity.type
_entity.pdbx_description
1 polymer ?
#
loop_
_entity_poly.entity_id
_entity_poly.type
_entity_poly.pdbx_seq_one_letter_code
_entity_poly.pdbx_strand_id
1 'polypeptide(L)'
;MSMTSRERILMVLQHEEPDRVPIHDAPWGTTIARWRKEGLPPDQDISSYFGYEMAAQGADTSLQLPHKTLDETDEYTIVRNANGALIRNWKHQTSTPEMLDFSIKDQKTWEEYKPRMAYNDRRIDWGNGLNHNKAIRDGGKYLSYSGVMGYDKTQAIVGSENLLMAMIDYPEWVADMFMSSVEILIETAEEMMARGFVFDGAFLYDDMGYRNGPLFSPSCYRELLFPAHKRVCDFFKSKGMPIILHSCGGVRPLVPYLVEAGFTCLQPLEVKSGMDVIELKRNFGDVLAFMGGIEVKN
;
A
#
# COMPACT_ATOMS: atom_id res chain seq x y z
N MET A 1 -17.22 -29.52 2.50
CA MET A 1 -15.93 -29.02 3.06
C MET A 1 -16.09 -27.51 3.27
N SER A 2 -15.56 -26.93 4.34
CA SER A 2 -15.56 -25.48 4.50
C SER A 2 -14.58 -24.86 3.48
N MET A 3 -14.96 -23.72 2.94
CA MET A 3 -14.13 -22.96 2.01
C MET A 3 -12.84 -22.47 2.69
N THR A 4 -11.71 -22.54 2.02
CA THR A 4 -10.46 -21.96 2.51
C THR A 4 -10.51 -20.43 2.44
N SER A 5 -9.66 -19.76 3.22
CA SER A 5 -9.53 -18.28 3.16
C SER A 5 -9.20 -17.79 1.75
N ARG A 6 -8.31 -18.52 1.06
CA ARG A 6 -7.92 -18.22 -0.31
C ARG A 6 -9.11 -18.29 -1.28
N GLU A 7 -9.87 -19.38 -1.25
CA GLU A 7 -11.06 -19.55 -2.11
C GLU A 7 -12.08 -18.46 -1.85
N ARG A 8 -12.39 -18.18 -0.58
CA ARG A 8 -13.37 -17.18 -0.16
C ARG A 8 -13.03 -15.79 -0.67
N ILE A 9 -11.76 -15.36 -0.53
CA ILE A 9 -11.32 -14.04 -0.98
C ILE A 9 -11.33 -13.95 -2.51
N LEU A 10 -10.86 -14.99 -3.21
CA LEU A 10 -10.89 -15.00 -4.68
C LEU A 10 -12.31 -14.91 -5.22
N MET A 11 -13.30 -15.61 -4.62
CA MET A 11 -14.71 -15.51 -5.01
C MET A 11 -15.23 -14.08 -4.88
N VAL A 12 -14.98 -13.42 -3.72
CA VAL A 12 -15.41 -12.01 -3.53
C VAL A 12 -14.78 -11.08 -4.57
N LEU A 13 -13.48 -11.27 -4.88
CA LEU A 13 -12.78 -10.47 -5.89
C LEU A 13 -13.26 -10.76 -7.33
N GLN A 14 -13.93 -11.89 -7.54
CA GLN A 14 -14.59 -12.28 -8.80
C GLN A 14 -16.10 -11.94 -8.81
N HIS A 15 -16.58 -11.21 -7.80
CA HIS A 15 -18.01 -10.87 -7.61
C HIS A 15 -18.92 -12.07 -7.41
N GLU A 16 -18.39 -13.17 -6.90
CA GLU A 16 -19.14 -14.36 -6.53
C GLU A 16 -19.44 -14.38 -5.02
N GLU A 17 -20.53 -15.05 -4.62
CA GLU A 17 -20.95 -15.12 -3.21
C GLU A 17 -20.21 -16.27 -2.49
N PRO A 18 -19.37 -15.98 -1.48
CA PRO A 18 -18.69 -17.00 -0.70
C PRO A 18 -19.60 -17.55 0.42
N ASP A 19 -19.10 -18.56 1.16
CA ASP A 19 -19.81 -19.12 2.32
C ASP A 19 -20.04 -18.10 3.47
N ARG A 20 -19.21 -17.07 3.56
CA ARG A 20 -19.33 -15.89 4.46
C ARG A 20 -18.44 -14.75 3.99
N VAL A 21 -18.64 -13.58 4.54
CA VAL A 21 -17.74 -12.42 4.30
C VAL A 21 -16.35 -12.72 4.85
N PRO A 22 -15.28 -12.52 4.04
CA PRO A 22 -13.89 -12.62 4.52
C PRO A 22 -13.58 -11.60 5.61
N ILE A 23 -12.67 -11.97 6.52
CA ILE A 23 -12.24 -11.12 7.63
C ILE A 23 -10.75 -10.83 7.51
N HIS A 24 -10.40 -9.54 7.50
CA HIS A 24 -9.01 -9.11 7.55
C HIS A 24 -8.88 -7.75 8.21
N ASP A 25 -7.79 -7.56 8.96
CA ASP A 25 -7.37 -6.27 9.50
C ASP A 25 -5.84 -6.26 9.68
N ALA A 26 -5.28 -5.07 9.78
CA ALA A 26 -3.88 -4.82 10.08
C ALA A 26 -3.77 -3.78 11.22
N PRO A 27 -4.10 -4.16 12.47
CA PRO A 27 -4.15 -3.25 13.60
C PRO A 27 -2.77 -2.70 13.94
N TRP A 28 -2.71 -1.43 14.30
CA TRP A 28 -1.47 -0.79 14.74
C TRP A 28 -0.95 -1.41 16.04
N GLY A 29 0.36 -1.40 16.23
CA GLY A 29 0.99 -1.96 17.44
C GLY A 29 0.44 -1.40 18.76
N THR A 30 0.04 -0.13 18.79
CA THR A 30 -0.62 0.48 19.97
C THR A 30 -2.04 -0.02 20.19
N THR A 31 -2.77 -0.32 19.14
CA THR A 31 -4.08 -0.98 19.23
C THR A 31 -3.91 -2.37 19.84
N ILE A 32 -2.94 -3.14 19.38
CA ILE A 32 -2.61 -4.46 19.93
C ILE A 32 -2.18 -4.34 21.41
N ALA A 33 -1.34 -3.35 21.74
CA ALA A 33 -0.91 -3.11 23.11
C ALA A 33 -2.08 -2.74 24.05
N ARG A 34 -3.06 -1.99 23.52
CA ARG A 34 -4.31 -1.69 24.23
C ARG A 34 -5.13 -2.97 24.44
N TRP A 35 -5.37 -3.76 23.41
CA TRP A 35 -6.12 -5.01 23.51
C TRP A 35 -5.49 -5.98 24.50
N ARG A 36 -4.15 -6.04 24.59
CA ARG A 36 -3.45 -6.85 25.61
C ARG A 36 -3.77 -6.38 27.04
N LYS A 37 -3.89 -5.07 27.26
CA LYS A 37 -4.33 -4.52 28.56
C LYS A 37 -5.82 -4.79 28.85
N GLU A 38 -6.62 -4.97 27.80
CA GLU A 38 -8.05 -5.28 27.88
C GLU A 38 -8.35 -6.81 27.96
N GLY A 39 -7.32 -7.65 27.99
CA GLY A 39 -7.46 -9.09 28.23
C GLY A 39 -7.06 -10.00 27.06
N LEU A 40 -6.54 -9.46 25.94
CA LEU A 40 -5.96 -10.30 24.89
C LEU A 40 -4.69 -10.98 25.43
N PRO A 41 -4.57 -12.31 25.34
CA PRO A 41 -3.41 -13.02 25.87
C PRO A 41 -2.09 -12.51 25.24
N PRO A 42 -1.01 -12.35 26.04
CA PRO A 42 0.23 -11.71 25.57
C PRO A 42 0.93 -12.45 24.43
N ASP A 43 0.87 -13.77 24.41
CA ASP A 43 1.53 -14.62 23.42
C ASP A 43 0.62 -15.03 22.26
N GLN A 44 -0.62 -14.52 22.23
CA GLN A 44 -1.57 -14.89 21.18
C GLN A 44 -1.23 -14.16 19.87
N ASP A 45 -1.07 -14.90 18.78
CA ASP A 45 -1.01 -14.34 17.44
C ASP A 45 -2.34 -13.69 17.06
N ILE A 46 -2.27 -12.41 16.73
CA ILE A 46 -3.47 -11.58 16.43
C ILE A 46 -4.25 -12.13 15.24
N SER A 47 -3.53 -12.51 14.19
CA SER A 47 -4.15 -13.00 12.97
C SER A 47 -4.91 -14.32 13.20
N SER A 48 -4.34 -15.22 13.99
CA SER A 48 -5.00 -16.47 14.37
C SER A 48 -6.14 -16.25 15.36
N TYR A 49 -5.98 -15.33 16.31
CA TYR A 49 -7.01 -15.04 17.32
C TYR A 49 -8.29 -14.48 16.71
N PHE A 50 -8.16 -13.51 15.80
CA PHE A 50 -9.31 -12.91 15.12
C PHE A 50 -9.70 -13.63 13.82
N GLY A 51 -8.96 -14.65 13.41
CA GLY A 51 -9.23 -15.41 12.20
C GLY A 51 -9.00 -14.59 10.91
N TYR A 52 -7.98 -13.72 10.89
CA TYR A 52 -7.64 -12.96 9.69
C TYR A 52 -7.19 -13.87 8.55
N GLU A 53 -7.72 -13.63 7.38
CA GLU A 53 -7.65 -14.53 6.23
C GLU A 53 -6.62 -14.13 5.19
N MET A 54 -6.07 -12.92 5.30
CA MET A 54 -5.04 -12.43 4.39
C MET A 54 -3.69 -12.33 5.09
N ALA A 55 -2.65 -12.47 4.27
CA ALA A 55 -1.29 -12.09 4.61
C ALA A 55 -0.69 -11.33 3.41
N ALA A 56 0.34 -10.54 3.67
CA ALA A 56 1.02 -9.78 2.66
C ALA A 56 2.53 -9.96 2.78
N GLN A 57 3.21 -9.93 1.64
CA GLN A 57 4.65 -9.97 1.58
C GLN A 57 5.13 -9.14 0.37
N GLY A 58 6.21 -8.38 0.55
CA GLY A 58 6.76 -7.52 -0.48
C GLY A 58 8.27 -7.48 -0.43
N ALA A 59 8.84 -6.54 -1.17
CA ALA A 59 10.26 -6.26 -1.26
C ALA A 59 10.58 -4.84 -0.78
N ASP A 60 11.85 -4.55 -0.57
CA ASP A 60 12.33 -3.19 -0.33
C ASP A 60 12.36 -2.40 -1.63
N THR A 61 11.39 -1.50 -1.81
CA THR A 61 11.31 -0.57 -2.95
C THR A 61 11.88 0.81 -2.61
N SER A 62 12.55 0.99 -1.47
CA SER A 62 13.18 2.26 -1.07
C SER A 62 14.38 2.64 -1.95
N LEU A 63 14.90 3.85 -1.74
CA LEU A 63 16.18 4.27 -2.34
C LEU A 63 17.39 3.58 -1.72
N GLN A 64 17.18 2.69 -0.75
CA GLN A 64 18.24 1.96 -0.01
C GLN A 64 19.35 2.88 0.53
N LEU A 65 18.95 4.08 0.97
CA LEU A 65 19.87 4.96 1.67
C LEU A 65 20.10 4.45 3.10
N PRO A 66 21.31 4.68 3.66
CA PRO A 66 21.60 4.26 5.02
C PRO A 66 20.65 4.92 6.03
N HIS A 67 20.00 4.10 6.84
CA HIS A 67 19.25 4.59 7.99
C HIS A 67 20.23 5.18 9.02
N LYS A 68 20.01 6.43 9.44
CA LYS A 68 20.90 7.13 10.38
C LYS A 68 20.10 7.91 11.41
N THR A 69 20.28 7.59 12.68
CA THR A 69 19.81 8.46 13.78
C THR A 69 20.71 9.68 13.86
N LEU A 70 20.12 10.86 13.81
CA LEU A 70 20.80 12.15 13.84
C LEU A 70 20.66 12.85 15.17
N ASP A 71 19.51 12.64 15.84
CA ASP A 71 19.23 13.19 17.16
C ASP A 71 18.31 12.25 17.93
N GLU A 72 18.47 12.20 19.25
CA GLU A 72 17.65 11.40 20.13
C GLU A 72 17.51 12.05 21.50
N THR A 73 16.27 12.19 21.95
CA THR A 73 15.91 12.68 23.30
C THR A 73 15.00 11.67 23.99
N ASP A 74 14.55 11.98 25.20
CA ASP A 74 13.56 11.17 25.90
C ASP A 74 12.19 11.22 25.21
N GLU A 75 11.91 12.27 24.43
CA GLU A 75 10.61 12.51 23.80
C GLU A 75 10.53 12.01 22.35
N TYR A 76 11.62 12.11 21.57
CA TYR A 76 11.63 11.78 20.15
C TYR A 76 12.99 11.25 19.67
N THR A 77 12.95 10.66 18.47
CA THR A 77 14.14 10.40 17.65
C THR A 77 14.01 11.11 16.30
N ILE A 78 15.11 11.69 15.81
CA ILE A 78 15.21 12.21 14.43
C ILE A 78 16.11 11.26 13.64
N VAL A 79 15.56 10.72 12.55
CA VAL A 79 16.28 9.76 11.71
C VAL A 79 16.18 10.15 10.25
N ARG A 80 17.25 9.87 9.49
CA ARG A 80 17.17 9.80 8.03
C ARG A 80 16.83 8.38 7.64
N ASN A 81 15.71 8.22 6.92
CA ASN A 81 15.23 6.91 6.51
C ASN A 81 15.81 6.45 5.16
N ALA A 82 15.44 5.25 4.73
CA ALA A 82 15.93 4.66 3.49
C ALA A 82 15.47 5.39 2.20
N ASN A 83 14.48 6.27 2.28
CA ASN A 83 14.04 7.16 1.18
C ASN A 83 14.74 8.53 1.21
N GLY A 84 15.65 8.77 2.17
CA GLY A 84 16.35 10.05 2.33
C GLY A 84 15.54 11.13 3.03
N ALA A 85 14.34 10.82 3.50
CA ALA A 85 13.55 11.73 4.31
C ALA A 85 14.11 11.83 5.73
N LEU A 86 14.15 13.05 6.27
CA LEU A 86 14.42 13.34 7.66
C LEU A 86 13.10 13.32 8.42
N ILE A 87 12.93 12.39 9.33
CA ILE A 87 11.69 12.18 10.06
C ILE A 87 11.89 12.26 11.57
N ARG A 88 10.89 12.81 12.27
CA ARG A 88 10.80 12.78 13.74
C ARG A 88 9.76 11.74 14.15
N ASN A 89 10.19 10.81 15.01
CA ASN A 89 9.31 9.81 15.62
C ASN A 89 9.14 10.16 17.10
N TRP A 90 7.91 10.38 17.54
CA TRP A 90 7.59 10.62 18.94
C TRP A 90 7.57 9.30 19.73
N LYS A 91 8.22 9.24 20.88
CA LYS A 91 8.37 8.00 21.67
C LYS A 91 7.12 7.67 22.50
N HIS A 92 6.37 8.67 22.92
CA HIS A 92 5.26 8.52 23.87
C HIS A 92 3.87 8.58 23.22
N GLN A 93 3.81 8.77 21.93
CA GLN A 93 2.55 8.77 21.19
C GLN A 93 2.67 7.97 19.89
N THR A 94 1.59 7.34 19.48
CA THR A 94 1.50 6.74 18.15
C THR A 94 0.94 7.77 17.20
N SER A 95 1.77 8.19 16.30
CA SER A 95 1.40 9.06 15.18
C SER A 95 2.19 8.65 13.96
N THR A 96 1.75 9.09 12.78
CA THR A 96 2.61 9.11 11.61
C THR A 96 3.84 9.97 11.93
N PRO A 97 5.04 9.58 11.47
CA PRO A 97 6.24 10.39 11.64
C PRO A 97 6.05 11.82 11.10
N GLU A 98 6.60 12.80 11.81
CA GLU A 98 6.66 14.16 11.29
C GLU A 98 7.78 14.26 10.26
N MET A 99 7.45 14.67 9.04
CA MET A 99 8.41 14.88 7.97
C MET A 99 9.08 16.25 8.14
N LEU A 100 10.42 16.26 8.28
CA LEU A 100 11.19 17.49 8.55
C LEU A 100 11.89 18.02 7.30
N ASP A 101 12.47 17.12 6.49
CA ASP A 101 13.22 17.49 5.29
C ASP A 101 13.39 16.27 4.37
N PHE A 102 13.80 16.51 3.12
CA PHE A 102 13.97 15.49 2.09
C PHE A 102 15.30 15.67 1.36
N SER A 103 15.92 14.56 0.96
CA SER A 103 17.17 14.60 0.17
C SER A 103 16.92 14.97 -1.29
N ILE A 104 15.72 14.68 -1.80
CA ILE A 104 15.31 15.00 -3.17
C ILE A 104 14.32 16.16 -3.12
N LYS A 105 14.65 17.27 -3.78
CA LYS A 105 13.88 18.53 -3.75
C LYS A 105 13.49 19.05 -5.12
N ASP A 106 14.14 18.55 -6.17
CA ASP A 106 13.97 19.00 -7.54
C ASP A 106 14.35 17.89 -8.54
N GLN A 107 14.14 18.15 -9.81
CA GLN A 107 14.47 17.22 -10.90
C GLN A 107 15.95 16.85 -10.92
N LYS A 108 16.85 17.79 -10.65
CA LYS A 108 18.29 17.53 -10.68
C LYS A 108 18.69 16.52 -9.59
N THR A 109 18.23 16.74 -8.37
CA THR A 109 18.48 15.81 -7.27
C THR A 109 17.78 14.47 -7.49
N TRP A 110 16.61 14.44 -8.14
CA TRP A 110 15.97 13.20 -8.54
C TRP A 110 16.85 12.39 -9.52
N GLU A 111 17.37 13.01 -10.55
CA GLU A 111 18.26 12.35 -11.54
C GLU A 111 19.50 11.71 -10.88
N GLU A 112 20.04 12.33 -9.82
CA GLU A 112 21.16 11.79 -9.04
C GLU A 112 20.76 10.52 -8.24
N TYR A 113 19.52 10.47 -7.71
CA TYR A 113 19.04 9.37 -6.86
C TYR A 113 18.27 8.29 -7.64
N LYS A 114 17.68 8.61 -8.77
CA LYS A 114 16.87 7.69 -9.58
C LYS A 114 17.53 6.35 -9.87
N PRO A 115 18.87 6.24 -10.16
CA PRO A 115 19.52 4.96 -10.36
C PRO A 115 19.39 3.98 -9.17
N ARG A 116 19.10 4.48 -7.98
CA ARG A 116 18.85 3.67 -6.79
C ARG A 116 17.49 2.98 -6.81
N MET A 117 16.58 3.34 -7.71
CA MET A 117 15.31 2.64 -7.93
C MET A 117 15.49 1.36 -8.78
N ALA A 118 16.67 1.11 -9.32
CA ALA A 118 16.93 -0.14 -10.04
C ALA A 118 16.90 -1.36 -9.10
N TYR A 119 16.46 -2.48 -9.65
CA TYR A 119 16.47 -3.77 -8.96
C TYR A 119 17.90 -4.19 -8.54
N ASN A 120 17.98 -4.84 -7.39
CA ASN A 120 19.13 -5.61 -6.93
C ASN A 120 18.69 -6.66 -5.90
N ASP A 121 19.46 -7.74 -5.75
CA ASP A 121 19.11 -8.90 -4.90
C ASP A 121 18.90 -8.56 -3.40
N ARG A 122 19.50 -7.48 -2.91
CA ARG A 122 19.35 -7.07 -1.49
C ARG A 122 17.96 -6.56 -1.14
N ARG A 123 17.10 -6.32 -2.15
CA ARG A 123 15.71 -5.86 -1.95
C ARG A 123 14.78 -6.95 -1.45
N ILE A 124 15.20 -8.20 -1.55
CA ILE A 124 14.36 -9.35 -1.24
C ILE A 124 15.06 -10.24 -0.21
N ASP A 125 14.34 -10.63 0.83
CA ASP A 125 14.80 -11.66 1.77
C ASP A 125 14.62 -13.06 1.14
N TRP A 126 15.65 -13.53 0.47
CA TRP A 126 15.64 -14.82 -0.24
C TRP A 126 15.57 -16.03 0.69
N GLY A 127 16.10 -15.91 1.89
CA GLY A 127 16.17 -17.00 2.86
C GLY A 127 14.86 -17.17 3.64
N ASN A 128 14.67 -16.31 4.64
CA ASN A 128 13.51 -16.38 5.53
C ASN A 128 12.22 -16.03 4.80
N GLY A 129 12.28 -15.07 3.86
CA GLY A 129 11.12 -14.63 3.10
C GLY A 129 10.48 -15.75 2.29
N LEU A 130 11.25 -16.57 1.59
CA LEU A 130 10.72 -17.71 0.82
C LEU A 130 10.10 -18.78 1.73
N ASN A 131 10.75 -19.10 2.84
CA ASN A 131 10.21 -20.06 3.82
C ASN A 131 8.91 -19.53 4.45
N HIS A 132 8.84 -18.23 4.74
CA HIS A 132 7.64 -17.60 5.27
C HIS A 132 6.49 -17.61 4.26
N ASN A 133 6.78 -17.30 2.99
CA ASN A 133 5.81 -17.39 1.88
C ASN A 133 5.17 -18.77 1.82
N LYS A 134 5.98 -19.81 1.84
CA LYS A 134 5.52 -21.21 1.83
C LYS A 134 4.66 -21.52 3.04
N ALA A 135 5.09 -21.15 4.25
CA ALA A 135 4.34 -21.40 5.48
C ALA A 135 2.95 -20.76 5.49
N ILE A 136 2.83 -19.50 4.99
CA ILE A 136 1.53 -18.82 4.88
C ILE A 136 0.60 -19.58 3.93
N ARG A 137 1.11 -20.02 2.79
CA ARG A 137 0.32 -20.77 1.81
C ARG A 137 -0.12 -22.13 2.31
N ASP A 138 0.78 -22.86 2.97
CA ASP A 138 0.48 -24.14 3.60
C ASP A 138 -0.60 -23.97 4.69
N GLY A 139 -0.67 -22.80 5.34
CA GLY A 139 -1.72 -22.40 6.27
C GLY A 139 -3.07 -22.02 5.61
N GLY A 140 -3.18 -22.01 4.28
CA GLY A 140 -4.42 -21.78 3.54
C GLY A 140 -4.89 -20.32 3.50
N LYS A 141 -4.07 -19.36 3.91
CA LYS A 141 -4.39 -17.91 3.81
C LYS A 141 -4.25 -17.42 2.37
N TYR A 142 -4.99 -16.36 2.05
CA TYR A 142 -4.76 -15.57 0.85
C TYR A 142 -3.47 -14.75 1.03
N LEU A 143 -2.53 -14.89 0.12
CA LEU A 143 -1.25 -14.20 0.19
C LEU A 143 -1.10 -13.21 -0.97
N SER A 144 -1.01 -11.92 -0.63
CA SER A 144 -0.80 -10.86 -1.61
C SER A 144 0.67 -10.42 -1.69
N TYR A 145 1.14 -10.10 -2.90
CA TYR A 145 2.29 -9.22 -3.05
C TYR A 145 1.89 -7.82 -2.57
N SER A 146 2.74 -7.16 -1.80
CA SER A 146 2.43 -5.86 -1.21
C SER A 146 3.52 -4.84 -1.45
N GLY A 147 3.11 -3.60 -1.76
CA GLY A 147 4.03 -2.49 -1.95
C GLY A 147 3.34 -1.14 -1.99
N VAL A 148 4.11 -0.10 -1.74
CA VAL A 148 3.69 1.31 -1.84
C VAL A 148 4.14 1.86 -3.19
N MET A 149 3.27 2.58 -3.89
CA MET A 149 3.50 3.08 -5.23
C MET A 149 3.01 4.51 -5.43
N GLY A 150 3.20 5.03 -6.63
CA GLY A 150 2.57 6.24 -7.13
C GLY A 150 2.80 7.47 -6.26
N TYR A 151 1.71 8.15 -5.92
CA TYR A 151 1.73 9.37 -5.12
C TYR A 151 2.30 9.13 -3.71
N ASP A 152 1.81 8.09 -3.02
CA ASP A 152 2.24 7.80 -1.63
C ASP A 152 3.73 7.46 -1.56
N LYS A 153 4.24 6.66 -2.50
CA LYS A 153 5.67 6.40 -2.60
C LYS A 153 6.48 7.65 -2.87
N THR A 154 6.01 8.50 -3.78
CA THR A 154 6.72 9.70 -4.21
C THR A 154 6.71 10.79 -3.13
N GLN A 155 5.58 10.98 -2.43
CA GLN A 155 5.53 11.92 -1.31
C GLN A 155 6.49 11.54 -0.16
N ALA A 156 6.72 10.24 0.06
CA ALA A 156 7.70 9.78 1.05
C ALA A 156 9.17 10.07 0.65
N ILE A 157 9.40 10.45 -0.61
CA ILE A 157 10.73 10.77 -1.18
C ILE A 157 10.97 12.27 -1.24
N VAL A 158 9.95 13.06 -1.67
CA VAL A 158 10.11 14.50 -1.96
C VAL A 158 9.25 15.41 -1.09
N GLY A 159 8.38 14.86 -0.26
CA GLY A 159 7.41 15.60 0.55
C GLY A 159 6.11 15.91 -0.19
N SER A 160 5.00 15.92 0.55
CA SER A 160 3.67 16.12 -0.03
C SER A 160 3.49 17.52 -0.62
N GLU A 161 3.92 18.57 0.09
CA GLU A 161 3.82 19.95 -0.37
C GLU A 161 4.61 20.17 -1.68
N ASN A 162 5.89 19.74 -1.69
CA ASN A 162 6.73 19.85 -2.87
C ASN A 162 6.16 19.04 -4.05
N LEU A 163 5.67 17.82 -3.80
CA LEU A 163 5.06 16.97 -4.82
C LEU A 163 3.82 17.63 -5.45
N LEU A 164 2.89 18.15 -4.62
CA LEU A 164 1.68 18.78 -5.11
C LEU A 164 1.96 20.03 -5.94
N MET A 165 2.96 20.82 -5.55
CA MET A 165 3.44 21.96 -6.36
C MET A 165 4.07 21.47 -7.68
N ALA A 166 4.94 20.46 -7.61
CA ALA A 166 5.61 19.93 -8.78
C ALA A 166 4.66 19.25 -9.79
N MET A 167 3.52 18.72 -9.35
CA MET A 167 2.47 18.21 -10.26
C MET A 167 1.96 19.27 -11.24
N ILE A 168 2.05 20.55 -10.88
CA ILE A 168 1.66 21.69 -11.73
C ILE A 168 2.85 22.25 -12.48
N ASP A 169 3.97 22.48 -11.78
CA ASP A 169 5.11 23.21 -12.31
C ASP A 169 6.07 22.31 -13.13
N TYR A 170 6.13 21.02 -12.80
CA TYR A 170 7.08 20.04 -13.39
C TYR A 170 6.41 18.67 -13.63
N PRO A 171 5.31 18.61 -14.40
CA PRO A 171 4.49 17.41 -14.55
C PRO A 171 5.27 16.20 -15.11
N GLU A 172 6.21 16.42 -16.02
CA GLU A 172 7.02 15.35 -16.60
C GLU A 172 7.95 14.70 -15.58
N TRP A 173 8.55 15.49 -14.68
CA TRP A 173 9.36 14.96 -13.58
C TRP A 173 8.52 14.13 -12.62
N VAL A 174 7.31 14.60 -12.28
CA VAL A 174 6.41 13.85 -11.39
C VAL A 174 5.94 12.55 -12.03
N ALA A 175 5.57 12.57 -13.31
CA ALA A 175 5.18 11.36 -14.04
C ALA A 175 6.33 10.33 -14.09
N ASP A 176 7.58 10.78 -14.25
CA ASP A 176 8.76 9.92 -14.20
C ASP A 176 8.96 9.28 -12.81
N MET A 177 8.74 10.03 -11.73
CA MET A 177 8.80 9.48 -10.37
C MET A 177 7.70 8.44 -10.11
N PHE A 178 6.47 8.72 -10.54
CA PHE A 178 5.36 7.77 -10.41
C PHE A 178 5.66 6.47 -11.17
N MET A 179 6.11 6.57 -12.40
CA MET A 179 6.47 5.40 -13.20
C MET A 179 7.64 4.63 -12.59
N SER A 180 8.69 5.31 -12.12
CA SER A 180 9.83 4.68 -11.45
C SER A 180 9.42 3.90 -10.20
N SER A 181 8.43 4.41 -9.45
CA SER A 181 7.90 3.74 -8.25
C SER A 181 7.18 2.43 -8.58
N VAL A 182 6.53 2.39 -9.73
CA VAL A 182 5.80 1.21 -10.22
C VAL A 182 6.75 0.19 -10.85
N GLU A 183 7.73 0.64 -11.64
CA GLU A 183 8.67 -0.30 -12.28
C GLU A 183 9.50 -1.07 -11.26
N ILE A 184 10.03 -0.44 -10.20
CA ILE A 184 10.76 -1.19 -9.17
C ILE A 184 9.86 -2.18 -8.42
N LEU A 185 8.58 -1.86 -8.24
CA LEU A 185 7.60 -2.75 -7.63
C LEU A 185 7.35 -3.96 -8.54
N ILE A 186 7.21 -3.74 -9.85
CA ILE A 186 7.03 -4.80 -10.85
C ILE A 186 8.28 -5.69 -10.93
N GLU A 187 9.47 -5.10 -11.05
CA GLU A 187 10.75 -5.85 -11.12
C GLU A 187 10.94 -6.75 -9.90
N THR A 188 10.69 -6.23 -8.69
CA THR A 188 10.82 -7.02 -7.47
C THR A 188 9.76 -8.12 -7.37
N ALA A 189 8.51 -7.87 -7.77
CA ALA A 189 7.46 -8.88 -7.80
C ALA A 189 7.79 -10.00 -8.81
N GLU A 190 8.27 -9.64 -9.99
CA GLU A 190 8.64 -10.58 -11.05
C GLU A 190 9.81 -11.49 -10.60
N GLU A 191 10.86 -10.92 -10.02
CA GLU A 191 11.99 -11.67 -9.48
C GLU A 191 11.59 -12.59 -8.32
N MET A 192 10.76 -12.13 -7.41
CA MET A 192 10.22 -12.98 -6.34
C MET A 192 9.49 -14.19 -6.92
N MET A 193 8.57 -13.97 -7.85
CA MET A 193 7.82 -15.05 -8.49
C MET A 193 8.72 -16.00 -9.30
N ALA A 194 9.68 -15.46 -10.03
CA ALA A 194 10.63 -16.25 -10.82
C ALA A 194 11.47 -17.20 -9.95
N ARG A 195 11.72 -16.85 -8.69
CA ARG A 195 12.53 -17.64 -7.75
C ARG A 195 11.69 -18.39 -6.71
N GLY A 196 10.39 -18.57 -6.95
CA GLY A 196 9.54 -19.51 -6.21
C GLY A 196 8.62 -18.92 -5.16
N PHE A 197 8.56 -17.59 -4.99
CA PHE A 197 7.48 -16.99 -4.23
C PHE A 197 6.16 -17.14 -5.00
N VAL A 198 5.09 -17.37 -4.28
CA VAL A 198 3.76 -17.54 -4.89
C VAL A 198 2.80 -16.57 -4.23
N PHE A 199 2.06 -15.81 -5.04
CA PHE A 199 1.06 -14.86 -4.60
C PHE A 199 -0.29 -15.17 -5.24
N ASP A 200 -1.37 -14.88 -4.52
CA ASP A 200 -2.75 -15.04 -4.99
C ASP A 200 -3.30 -13.76 -5.62
N GLY A 201 -2.67 -12.62 -5.34
CA GLY A 201 -3.01 -11.31 -5.86
C GLY A 201 -1.99 -10.25 -5.41
N ALA A 202 -2.31 -8.99 -5.65
CA ALA A 202 -1.55 -7.85 -5.16
C ALA A 202 -2.39 -6.98 -4.21
N PHE A 203 -1.77 -6.42 -3.17
CA PHE A 203 -2.34 -5.42 -2.27
C PHE A 203 -1.41 -4.21 -2.27
N LEU A 204 -1.80 -3.17 -2.99
CA LEU A 204 -0.97 -2.01 -3.29
C LEU A 204 -1.49 -0.78 -2.57
N TYR A 205 -0.58 0.04 -2.06
CA TYR A 205 -0.88 1.26 -1.30
C TYR A 205 -0.58 2.48 -2.14
N ASP A 206 -1.55 3.40 -2.23
CA ASP A 206 -1.39 4.73 -2.82
C ASP A 206 -2.41 5.70 -2.23
N ASP A 207 -2.04 6.41 -1.17
CA ASP A 207 -2.91 7.32 -0.44
C ASP A 207 -3.09 8.65 -1.19
N MET A 208 -4.13 8.70 -2.02
CA MET A 208 -4.46 9.85 -2.88
C MET A 208 -5.56 10.74 -2.31
N GLY A 209 -6.16 10.35 -1.19
CA GLY A 209 -7.31 11.01 -0.63
C GLY A 209 -7.01 11.83 0.61
N TYR A 210 -7.86 12.80 0.83
CA TYR A 210 -7.96 13.64 2.00
C TYR A 210 -9.41 13.58 2.51
N ARG A 211 -9.69 14.11 3.69
CA ARG A 211 -11.02 14.02 4.32
C ARG A 211 -12.16 14.49 3.41
N ASN A 212 -11.95 15.52 2.63
CA ASN A 212 -13.00 16.16 1.83
C ASN A 212 -12.92 15.85 0.32
N GLY A 213 -12.00 15.00 -0.11
CA GLY A 213 -11.82 14.67 -1.51
C GLY A 213 -10.40 14.21 -1.85
N PRO A 214 -10.07 14.05 -3.13
CA PRO A 214 -8.71 13.74 -3.56
C PRO A 214 -7.74 14.90 -3.27
N LEU A 215 -6.45 14.59 -3.11
CA LEU A 215 -5.38 15.57 -2.91
C LEU A 215 -5.09 16.39 -4.19
N PHE A 216 -5.46 15.86 -5.34
CA PHE A 216 -5.29 16.48 -6.66
C PHE A 216 -6.51 16.19 -7.54
N SER A 217 -6.67 16.95 -8.61
CA SER A 217 -7.84 16.83 -9.49
C SER A 217 -7.88 15.50 -10.27
N PRO A 218 -9.07 15.03 -10.70
CA PRO A 218 -9.18 13.86 -11.57
C PRO A 218 -8.43 14.03 -12.91
N SER A 219 -8.31 15.26 -13.46
CA SER A 219 -7.51 15.52 -14.66
C SER A 219 -6.02 15.30 -14.37
N CYS A 220 -5.52 15.83 -13.27
CA CYS A 220 -4.14 15.64 -12.85
C CYS A 220 -3.82 14.14 -12.60
N TYR A 221 -4.73 13.40 -11.96
CA TYR A 221 -4.63 11.96 -11.84
C TYR A 221 -4.50 11.29 -13.22
N ARG A 222 -5.41 11.63 -14.15
CA ARG A 222 -5.47 11.04 -15.50
C ARG A 222 -4.18 11.24 -16.29
N GLU A 223 -3.61 12.43 -16.16
CA GLU A 223 -2.41 12.81 -16.91
C GLU A 223 -1.13 12.23 -16.32
N LEU A 224 -0.98 12.26 -14.99
CA LEU A 224 0.30 11.98 -14.35
C LEU A 224 0.40 10.59 -13.71
N LEU A 225 -0.65 10.15 -12.99
CA LEU A 225 -0.59 8.95 -12.17
C LEU A 225 -1.25 7.73 -12.84
N PHE A 226 -2.32 7.95 -13.61
CA PHE A 226 -3.04 6.88 -14.29
C PHE A 226 -2.14 5.99 -15.16
N PRO A 227 -1.16 6.50 -15.94
CA PRO A 227 -0.26 5.64 -16.72
C PRO A 227 0.52 4.65 -15.84
N ALA A 228 0.99 5.08 -14.68
CA ALA A 228 1.68 4.23 -13.72
C ALA A 228 0.74 3.17 -13.10
N HIS A 229 -0.46 3.56 -12.69
CA HIS A 229 -1.48 2.63 -12.22
C HIS A 229 -1.89 1.62 -13.27
N LYS A 230 -2.10 2.06 -14.51
CA LYS A 230 -2.40 1.16 -15.63
C LYS A 230 -1.29 0.15 -15.86
N ARG A 231 -0.03 0.58 -15.81
CA ARG A 231 1.16 -0.26 -15.99
C ARG A 231 1.24 -1.38 -14.95
N VAL A 232 1.05 -1.08 -13.66
CA VAL A 232 1.09 -2.08 -12.60
C VAL A 232 -0.12 -3.02 -12.66
N CYS A 233 -1.30 -2.49 -12.97
CA CYS A 233 -2.49 -3.31 -13.14
C CYS A 233 -2.36 -4.29 -14.31
N ASP A 234 -1.83 -3.85 -15.45
CA ASP A 234 -1.60 -4.73 -16.60
C ASP A 234 -0.59 -5.84 -16.28
N PHE A 235 0.45 -5.53 -15.52
CA PHE A 235 1.42 -6.53 -15.08
C PHE A 235 0.75 -7.63 -14.23
N PHE A 236 0.08 -7.29 -13.13
CA PHE A 236 -0.54 -8.29 -12.26
C PHE A 236 -1.68 -9.04 -12.94
N LYS A 237 -2.48 -8.36 -13.78
CA LYS A 237 -3.49 -9.01 -14.61
C LYS A 237 -2.90 -10.02 -15.59
N SER A 238 -1.74 -9.74 -16.19
CA SER A 238 -1.06 -10.69 -17.08
C SER A 238 -0.65 -11.99 -16.38
N LYS A 239 -0.51 -11.94 -15.04
CA LYS A 239 -0.23 -13.09 -14.17
C LYS A 239 -1.53 -13.74 -13.62
N GLY A 240 -2.71 -13.26 -14.02
CA GLY A 240 -4.01 -13.73 -13.49
C GLY A 240 -4.29 -13.32 -12.05
N MET A 241 -3.64 -12.27 -11.55
CA MET A 241 -3.69 -11.84 -10.16
C MET A 241 -4.63 -10.65 -9.99
N PRO A 242 -5.65 -10.72 -9.10
CA PRO A 242 -6.45 -9.57 -8.71
C PRO A 242 -5.65 -8.55 -7.93
N ILE A 243 -6.07 -7.28 -7.98
CA ILE A 243 -5.33 -6.15 -7.42
C ILE A 243 -6.23 -5.35 -6.47
N ILE A 244 -5.88 -5.35 -5.20
CA ILE A 244 -6.53 -4.54 -4.17
C ILE A 244 -5.74 -3.24 -4.04
N LEU A 245 -6.41 -2.10 -4.20
CA LEU A 245 -5.84 -0.78 -3.94
C LEU A 245 -6.25 -0.31 -2.55
N HIS A 246 -5.26 0.00 -1.72
CA HIS A 246 -5.46 0.81 -0.53
C HIS A 246 -5.29 2.28 -0.88
N SER A 247 -6.29 3.08 -0.55
CA SER A 247 -6.20 4.55 -0.63
C SER A 247 -7.08 5.16 0.43
N CYS A 248 -6.47 5.77 1.44
CA CYS A 248 -7.15 6.51 2.49
C CYS A 248 -7.84 7.78 1.96
N GLY A 249 -8.82 8.28 2.72
CA GLY A 249 -9.53 9.53 2.40
C GLY A 249 -10.61 9.40 1.33
N GLY A 250 -11.05 10.54 0.83
CA GLY A 250 -12.15 10.67 -0.11
C GLY A 250 -11.69 10.56 -1.57
N VAL A 251 -11.55 9.36 -2.12
CA VAL A 251 -11.09 9.14 -3.51
C VAL A 251 -12.23 8.89 -4.50
N ARG A 252 -13.48 9.11 -4.10
CA ARG A 252 -14.67 8.85 -4.91
C ARG A 252 -14.60 9.42 -6.35
N PRO A 253 -14.14 10.67 -6.60
CA PRO A 253 -14.03 11.19 -7.97
C PRO A 253 -13.01 10.44 -8.84
N LEU A 254 -12.09 9.67 -8.24
CA LEU A 254 -11.08 8.90 -8.94
C LEU A 254 -11.55 7.47 -9.28
N VAL A 255 -12.62 6.95 -8.63
CA VAL A 255 -13.07 5.56 -8.78
C VAL A 255 -13.29 5.15 -10.26
N PRO A 256 -13.91 5.95 -11.15
CA PRO A 256 -14.05 5.56 -12.56
C PRO A 256 -12.69 5.30 -13.24
N TYR A 257 -11.68 6.08 -12.92
CA TYR A 257 -10.33 5.91 -13.47
C TYR A 257 -9.59 4.72 -12.85
N LEU A 258 -9.84 4.42 -11.56
CA LEU A 258 -9.28 3.23 -10.89
C LEU A 258 -9.82 1.94 -11.54
N VAL A 259 -11.11 1.89 -11.86
CA VAL A 259 -11.72 0.80 -12.62
C VAL A 259 -11.08 0.68 -14.01
N GLU A 260 -10.93 1.80 -14.74
CA GLU A 260 -10.30 1.84 -16.06
C GLU A 260 -8.82 1.40 -16.01
N ALA A 261 -8.07 1.80 -14.98
CA ALA A 261 -6.70 1.34 -14.76
C ALA A 261 -6.62 -0.17 -14.55
N GLY A 262 -7.65 -0.73 -13.92
CA GLY A 262 -7.79 -2.17 -13.78
C GLY A 262 -7.70 -2.72 -12.37
N PHE A 263 -7.83 -1.90 -11.35
CA PHE A 263 -7.97 -2.39 -9.97
C PHE A 263 -9.24 -3.24 -9.83
N THR A 264 -9.16 -4.29 -9.03
CA THR A 264 -10.27 -5.22 -8.80
C THR A 264 -10.98 -4.99 -7.46
N CYS A 265 -10.32 -4.31 -6.53
CA CYS A 265 -10.90 -3.99 -5.22
C CYS A 265 -10.35 -2.67 -4.70
N LEU A 266 -11.19 -1.90 -4.00
CA LEU A 266 -10.81 -0.66 -3.32
C LEU A 266 -11.01 -0.81 -1.81
N GLN A 267 -10.02 -0.34 -1.03
CA GLN A 267 -9.93 -0.38 0.44
C GLN A 267 -9.31 0.93 0.94
N PRO A 268 -9.62 1.52 2.13
CA PRO A 268 -10.50 0.97 3.18
C PRO A 268 -11.93 1.54 3.19
N LEU A 269 -12.28 2.44 2.29
CA LEU A 269 -13.59 3.10 2.21
C LEU A 269 -13.90 3.90 3.47
N GLU A 270 -13.10 4.93 3.74
CA GLU A 270 -13.28 5.76 4.94
C GLU A 270 -14.64 6.47 4.98
N VAL A 271 -15.53 6.02 5.87
CA VAL A 271 -16.88 6.56 6.03
C VAL A 271 -16.87 8.06 6.33
N LYS A 272 -15.96 8.51 7.21
CA LYS A 272 -15.76 9.94 7.56
C LYS A 272 -15.35 10.83 6.37
N SER A 273 -14.86 10.22 5.30
CA SER A 273 -14.44 10.90 4.06
C SER A 273 -15.48 10.76 2.93
N GLY A 274 -16.69 10.31 3.26
CA GLY A 274 -17.79 10.19 2.31
C GLY A 274 -17.68 8.99 1.36
N MET A 275 -16.87 7.98 1.71
CA MET A 275 -16.75 6.73 0.95
C MET A 275 -17.85 5.75 1.36
N ASP A 276 -19.10 6.06 0.97
CA ASP A 276 -20.26 5.22 1.28
C ASP A 276 -20.22 3.92 0.44
N VAL A 277 -20.02 2.80 1.13
CA VAL A 277 -19.91 1.48 0.50
C VAL A 277 -21.18 1.07 -0.26
N ILE A 278 -22.38 1.48 0.23
CA ILE A 278 -23.64 1.12 -0.42
C ILE A 278 -23.77 1.86 -1.75
N GLU A 279 -23.44 3.16 -1.76
CA GLU A 279 -23.46 3.97 -2.97
C GLU A 279 -22.40 3.50 -3.97
N LEU A 280 -21.18 3.23 -3.52
CA LEU A 280 -20.10 2.71 -4.36
C LEU A 280 -20.49 1.34 -4.96
N LYS A 281 -21.08 0.46 -4.16
CA LYS A 281 -21.54 -0.85 -4.63
C LYS A 281 -22.65 -0.74 -5.68
N ARG A 282 -23.58 0.21 -5.54
CA ARG A 282 -24.63 0.44 -6.55
C ARG A 282 -24.07 0.94 -7.88
N ASN A 283 -23.01 1.77 -7.84
CA ASN A 283 -22.46 2.42 -9.04
C ASN A 283 -21.39 1.59 -9.73
N PHE A 284 -20.59 0.81 -8.99
CA PHE A 284 -19.40 0.12 -9.50
C PHE A 284 -19.33 -1.34 -9.10
N GLY A 285 -20.31 -1.88 -8.39
CA GLY A 285 -20.24 -3.21 -7.79
C GLY A 285 -20.19 -4.38 -8.77
N ASP A 286 -20.46 -4.16 -10.05
CA ASP A 286 -20.33 -5.18 -11.10
C ASP A 286 -18.88 -5.31 -11.61
N VAL A 287 -18.02 -4.31 -11.33
CA VAL A 287 -16.66 -4.22 -11.89
C VAL A 287 -15.57 -3.96 -10.82
N LEU A 288 -15.97 -3.60 -9.59
CA LEU A 288 -15.06 -3.29 -8.48
C LEU A 288 -15.59 -3.90 -7.19
N ALA A 289 -14.80 -4.72 -6.54
CA ALA A 289 -15.05 -5.19 -5.18
C ALA A 289 -14.69 -4.12 -4.15
N PHE A 290 -15.21 -4.23 -2.95
CA PHE A 290 -15.01 -3.27 -1.87
C PHE A 290 -14.61 -3.97 -0.57
N MET A 291 -13.64 -3.41 0.13
CA MET A 291 -13.15 -3.89 1.41
C MET A 291 -13.10 -2.73 2.41
N GLY A 292 -13.78 -2.85 3.57
CA GLY A 292 -13.86 -1.80 4.57
C GLY A 292 -15.28 -1.21 4.69
N GLY A 293 -15.38 0.13 4.77
CA GLY A 293 -16.67 0.81 5.00
C GLY A 293 -17.14 0.71 6.46
N ILE A 294 -16.21 0.48 7.40
CA ILE A 294 -16.45 0.44 8.84
C ILE A 294 -15.97 1.77 9.44
N GLU A 295 -16.84 2.45 10.20
CA GLU A 295 -16.47 3.68 10.91
C GLU A 295 -15.54 3.35 12.08
N VAL A 296 -14.34 3.92 12.07
CA VAL A 296 -13.31 3.67 13.09
C VAL A 296 -13.32 4.66 14.25
N LYS A 297 -14.25 5.62 14.22
CA LYS A 297 -14.48 6.51 15.35
C LYS A 297 -15.47 5.86 16.31
N ASN A 298 -14.94 5.42 17.43
CA ASN A 298 -15.51 5.54 18.80
C ASN A 298 -14.62 4.78 19.75
#